data_1f1ebc01791ddb480b1034dd065ffe2f
#
_entry.id   1f1ebc01791ddb480b1034dd065ffe2f
#
_cell.length_a   1.000
_cell.length_b   1.000
_cell.length_c   1.000
_cell.angle_alpha   90.00
_cell.angle_beta   90.00
_cell.angle_gamma   90.00
#
_symmetry.space_group_name_H-M   'P 1'
#
loop_
_entity.id
_entity.type
_entity.pdbx_description
1 polymer ?
#
loop_
_entity_poly.entity_id
_entity_poly.type
_entity_poly.pdbx_seq_one_letter_code
_entity_poly.pdbx_strand_id
1 'polypeptide(L)'
;RLERGMPLQSDITVLYALQEKRVDVTYKDLEVDSGYNTYKYSGLPIGPVCSPSAPAMDDVLDYEKSDYLFFFAKEDGTVIFSKTLEEHEKAAKENAWY
;
A
#
# COMPACT_ATOMS: atom_id res chain seq x y z
N ARG A 1 -2.82 9.78 1.25
CA ARG A 1 -4.03 9.10 1.74
C ARG A 1 -4.34 9.40 3.20
N LEU A 2 -3.35 9.39 4.05
CA LEU A 2 -3.57 9.66 5.49
C LEU A 2 -4.20 11.02 5.73
N GLU A 3 -3.72 12.07 5.07
CA GLU A 3 -4.26 13.42 5.19
C GLU A 3 -5.71 13.53 4.71
N ARG A 4 -6.12 12.67 3.79
CA ARG A 4 -7.48 12.64 3.23
C ARG A 4 -8.43 11.68 3.94
N GLY A 5 -7.95 10.97 4.95
CA GLY A 5 -8.73 9.96 5.66
C GLY A 5 -9.03 8.72 4.83
N MET A 6 -8.27 8.48 3.77
CA MET A 6 -8.44 7.30 2.91
C MET A 6 -7.77 6.08 3.53
N PRO A 7 -8.38 4.88 3.41
CA PRO A 7 -7.70 3.66 3.79
C PRO A 7 -6.41 3.49 2.99
N LEU A 8 -5.35 3.01 3.62
CA LEU A 8 -4.06 2.83 2.94
C LEU A 8 -4.11 1.72 1.90
N GLN A 9 -4.92 0.70 2.13
CA GLN A 9 -5.12 -0.43 1.20
C GLN A 9 -3.81 -1.09 0.78
N SER A 10 -2.99 -1.43 1.75
CA SER A 10 -1.72 -2.11 1.51
C SER A 10 -1.86 -3.60 1.76
N ASP A 11 -1.55 -4.41 0.75
CA ASP A 11 -1.61 -5.87 0.83
C ASP A 11 -0.70 -6.42 1.93
N ILE A 12 0.44 -5.80 2.12
CA ILE A 12 1.43 -6.22 3.12
C ILE A 12 0.84 -6.25 4.53
N THR A 13 0.00 -5.26 4.87
CA THR A 13 -0.61 -5.21 6.20
C THR A 13 -1.62 -6.33 6.41
N VAL A 14 -2.33 -6.72 5.36
CA VAL A 14 -3.27 -7.84 5.40
C VAL A 14 -2.50 -9.16 5.57
N LEU A 15 -1.44 -9.35 4.81
CA LEU A 15 -0.59 -10.54 4.92
C LEU A 15 0.05 -10.64 6.30
N TYR A 16 0.44 -9.52 6.88
CA TYR A 16 0.95 -9.48 8.24
C TYR A 16 -0.11 -9.95 9.25
N ALA A 17 -1.34 -9.48 9.11
CA ALA A 17 -2.45 -9.88 9.98
C ALA A 17 -2.73 -11.38 9.90
N LEU A 18 -2.61 -11.96 8.71
CA LEU A 18 -2.83 -13.39 8.46
C LEU A 18 -1.58 -14.22 8.74
N GLN A 19 -0.43 -13.59 8.97
CA GLN A 19 0.87 -14.24 9.14
C GLN A 19 1.26 -15.14 7.98
N GLU A 20 0.96 -14.67 6.77
CA GLU A 20 1.25 -15.35 5.51
C GLU A 20 2.46 -14.72 4.82
N LYS A 21 3.26 -15.56 4.15
CA LYS A 21 4.48 -15.12 3.44
C LYS A 21 4.32 -15.11 1.93
N ARG A 22 3.12 -15.01 1.43
CA ARG A 22 2.86 -14.90 -0.01
C ARG A 22 2.80 -13.44 -0.44
N VAL A 23 2.76 -13.19 -1.74
CA VAL A 23 2.75 -11.83 -2.30
C VAL A 23 1.39 -11.42 -2.86
N ASP A 24 0.45 -12.35 -2.96
CA ASP A 24 -0.89 -12.09 -3.47
C ASP A 24 -1.93 -12.23 -2.37
N VAL A 25 -2.99 -11.44 -2.48
CA VAL A 25 -4.13 -11.51 -1.57
C VAL A 25 -5.40 -11.77 -2.38
N THR A 26 -6.33 -12.50 -1.78
CA THR A 26 -7.65 -12.73 -2.35
C THR A 26 -8.65 -11.74 -1.75
N TYR A 27 -9.81 -11.62 -2.37
CA TYR A 27 -10.88 -10.79 -1.81
C TYR A 27 -11.30 -11.25 -0.42
N LYS A 28 -11.25 -12.56 -0.17
CA LYS A 28 -11.54 -13.12 1.16
C LYS A 28 -10.52 -12.68 2.20
N ASP A 29 -9.23 -12.61 1.82
CA ASP A 29 -8.17 -12.14 2.71
C ASP A 29 -8.40 -10.71 3.15
N LEU A 30 -8.94 -9.86 2.27
CA LEU A 30 -9.22 -8.45 2.54
C LEU A 30 -10.34 -8.24 3.58
N GLU A 31 -11.07 -9.30 3.92
CA GLU A 31 -12.15 -9.25 4.91
C GLU A 31 -11.69 -9.51 6.34
N VAL A 32 -10.41 -9.83 6.54
CA VAL A 32 -9.91 -10.17 7.89
C VAL A 32 -10.16 -9.01 8.86
N ASP A 33 -10.73 -9.32 10.02
CA ASP A 33 -11.01 -8.33 11.05
C ASP A 33 -9.79 -8.17 11.97
N SER A 34 -8.91 -7.28 11.57
CA SER A 34 -7.68 -7.00 12.29
C SER A 34 -7.36 -5.51 12.19
N GLY A 35 -6.83 -4.93 13.26
CA GLY A 35 -6.32 -3.55 13.23
C GLY A 35 -5.15 -3.33 12.26
N TYR A 36 -4.54 -4.42 11.76
CA TYR A 36 -3.54 -4.34 10.70
C TYR A 36 -4.15 -4.24 9.31
N ASN A 37 -5.45 -4.55 9.14
CA ASN A 37 -6.09 -4.53 7.83
C ASN A 37 -6.40 -3.11 7.38
N THR A 38 -5.54 -2.55 6.53
CA THR A 38 -5.68 -1.18 6.01
C THR A 38 -6.70 -1.05 4.88
N TYR A 39 -7.32 -2.13 4.44
CA TYR A 39 -8.51 -2.08 3.57
C TYR A 39 -9.79 -1.86 4.38
N LYS A 40 -9.83 -2.40 5.60
CA LYS A 40 -11.01 -2.33 6.45
C LYS A 40 -11.02 -1.08 7.34
N TYR A 41 -9.86 -0.69 7.84
CA TYR A 41 -9.73 0.45 8.75
C TYR A 41 -8.84 1.52 8.13
N SER A 42 -9.31 2.77 8.14
CA SER A 42 -8.50 3.90 7.68
C SER A 42 -7.46 4.27 8.72
N GLY A 43 -6.44 5.01 8.27
CA GLY A 43 -5.33 5.41 9.12
C GLY A 43 -4.19 4.40 9.12
N LEU A 44 -3.30 4.56 10.07
CA LEU A 44 -2.14 3.67 10.21
C LEU A 44 -2.56 2.30 10.75
N PRO A 45 -1.80 1.23 10.41
CA PRO A 45 -1.99 -0.06 11.08
C PRO A 45 -1.84 0.09 12.58
N ILE A 46 -2.41 -0.85 13.34
CA ILE A 46 -2.39 -0.81 14.80
C ILE A 46 -0.99 -0.90 15.39
N GLY A 47 -0.01 -1.38 14.64
CA GLY A 47 1.37 -1.49 15.08
C GLY A 47 2.33 -1.63 13.91
N PRO A 48 3.65 -1.73 14.17
CA PRO A 48 4.63 -1.87 13.11
C PRO A 48 4.55 -3.22 12.42
N VAL A 49 4.87 -3.24 11.12
CA VAL A 49 4.88 -4.46 10.29
C VAL A 49 6.27 -4.79 9.75
N CYS A 50 7.23 -3.89 9.94
CA CYS A 50 8.59 -4.06 9.43
C CYS A 50 9.56 -3.20 10.24
N SER A 51 10.86 -3.36 9.94
CA SER A 51 11.92 -2.52 10.50
C SER A 51 12.44 -1.60 9.39
N PRO A 52 11.97 -0.35 9.32
CA PRO A 52 12.39 0.54 8.25
C PRO A 52 13.84 1.00 8.42
N SER A 53 14.49 1.31 7.29
CA SER A 53 15.83 1.89 7.30
C SER A 53 15.79 3.35 7.79
N ALA A 54 16.96 3.89 8.20
CA ALA A 54 17.03 5.29 8.60
C ALA A 54 16.59 6.25 7.47
N PRO A 55 17.03 6.08 6.21
CA PRO A 55 16.50 6.91 5.11
C PRO A 55 15.01 6.83 4.94
N ALA A 56 14.39 5.66 5.10
CA ALA A 56 12.94 5.51 5.00
C ALA A 56 12.22 6.28 6.11
N MET A 57 12.76 6.26 7.33
CA MET A 57 12.20 7.01 8.44
C MET A 57 12.32 8.52 8.21
N ASP A 58 13.45 8.99 7.69
CA ASP A 58 13.66 10.40 7.35
C ASP A 58 12.66 10.87 6.29
N ASP A 59 12.40 10.04 5.27
CA ASP A 59 11.46 10.35 4.21
C ASP A 59 10.03 10.53 4.73
N VAL A 60 9.64 9.76 5.74
CA VAL A 60 8.32 9.90 6.37
C VAL A 60 8.22 11.18 7.19
N LEU A 61 9.28 11.55 7.90
CA LEU A 61 9.30 12.76 8.73
C LEU A 61 9.33 14.03 7.90
N ASP A 62 9.92 13.98 6.71
CA ASP A 62 10.03 15.13 5.80
C ASP A 62 9.57 14.70 4.40
N TYR A 63 8.31 14.27 4.30
CA TYR A 63 7.78 13.75 3.04
C TYR A 63 7.39 14.89 2.10
N GLU A 64 7.55 14.60 0.80
CA GLU A 64 7.16 15.50 -0.27
C GLU A 64 5.64 15.46 -0.45
N LYS A 65 4.99 16.64 -0.44
CA LYS A 65 3.56 16.71 -0.67
C LYS A 65 3.24 16.43 -2.13
N SER A 66 2.28 15.55 -2.36
CA SER A 66 1.82 15.21 -3.70
C SER A 66 0.35 14.82 -3.68
N ASP A 67 -0.25 14.73 -4.86
CA ASP A 67 -1.62 14.26 -5.04
C ASP A 67 -1.68 12.81 -5.49
N TYR A 68 -0.56 12.09 -5.45
CA TYR A 68 -0.52 10.69 -5.83
C TYR A 68 -1.16 9.83 -4.75
N LEU A 69 -2.19 9.07 -5.13
CA LEU A 69 -2.95 8.21 -4.21
C LEU A 69 -2.75 6.72 -4.50
N PHE A 70 -2.14 6.38 -5.64
CA PHE A 70 -1.93 5.02 -6.09
C PHE A 70 -0.50 4.82 -6.53
N PHE A 71 0.03 3.63 -6.33
CA PHE A 71 1.33 3.26 -6.86
C PHE A 71 1.42 1.75 -7.05
N PHE A 72 2.36 1.32 -7.89
CA PHE A 72 2.78 -0.07 -7.95
C PHE A 72 4.26 -0.12 -8.36
N ALA A 73 4.94 -1.19 -7.98
CA ALA A 73 6.34 -1.40 -8.33
C ALA A 73 6.44 -2.37 -9.53
N LYS A 74 7.23 -2.00 -10.52
CA LYS A 74 7.55 -2.87 -11.65
C LYS A 74 8.58 -3.91 -11.20
N GLU A 75 8.76 -4.96 -12.01
CA GLU A 75 9.74 -6.02 -11.71
C GLU A 75 11.17 -5.49 -11.59
N ASP A 76 11.49 -4.43 -12.33
CA ASP A 76 12.82 -3.80 -12.27
C ASP A 76 13.02 -2.89 -11.06
N GLY A 77 12.02 -2.77 -10.19
CA GLY A 77 12.07 -1.92 -9.01
C GLY A 77 11.57 -0.49 -9.22
N THR A 78 11.26 -0.10 -10.46
CA THR A 78 10.70 1.22 -10.74
C THR A 78 9.29 1.34 -10.18
N VAL A 79 8.99 2.44 -9.48
CA VAL A 79 7.67 2.69 -8.92
C VAL A 79 6.91 3.67 -9.80
N ILE A 80 5.67 3.32 -10.14
CA ILE A 80 4.78 4.17 -10.94
C ILE A 80 3.69 4.72 -10.03
N PHE A 81 3.55 6.04 -10.02
CA PHE A 81 2.58 6.76 -9.20
C PHE A 81 1.42 7.24 -10.06
N SER A 82 0.22 7.24 -9.51
CA SER A 82 -0.99 7.72 -10.20
C SER A 82 -1.88 8.49 -9.23
N LYS A 83 -2.62 9.47 -9.76
CA LYS A 83 -3.52 10.31 -8.96
C LYS A 83 -4.92 9.72 -8.84
N THR A 84 -5.37 9.00 -9.87
CA THR A 84 -6.71 8.41 -9.92
C THR A 84 -6.63 6.91 -10.13
N LEU A 85 -7.71 6.21 -9.76
CA LEU A 85 -7.81 4.77 -9.97
C LEU A 85 -7.74 4.43 -11.46
N GLU A 86 -8.35 5.24 -12.31
CA GLU A 86 -8.32 5.05 -13.77
C GLU A 86 -6.90 5.09 -14.32
N GLU A 87 -6.11 6.09 -13.92
CA GLU A 87 -4.70 6.20 -14.31
C GLU A 87 -3.90 4.99 -13.81
N HIS A 88 -4.16 4.57 -12.58
CA HIS A 88 -3.48 3.43 -11.97
C HIS A 88 -3.76 2.13 -12.73
N GLU A 89 -5.02 1.86 -13.05
CA GLU A 89 -5.41 0.67 -13.80
C GLU A 89 -4.82 0.67 -15.21
N LYS A 90 -4.80 1.82 -15.88
CA LYS A 90 -4.21 1.97 -17.21
C LYS A 90 -2.71 1.68 -17.17
N ALA A 91 -1.99 2.26 -16.22
CA ALA A 91 -0.57 2.05 -16.07
C ALA A 91 -0.25 0.58 -15.74
N ALA A 92 -1.06 -0.06 -14.89
CA ALA A 92 -0.88 -1.46 -14.54
C ALA A 92 -1.06 -2.37 -15.75
N LYS A 93 -2.06 -2.10 -16.60
CA LYS A 93 -2.27 -2.86 -17.84
C LYS A 93 -1.13 -2.69 -18.83
N GLU A 94 -0.64 -1.45 -19.01
CA GLU A 94 0.47 -1.15 -19.91
C GLU A 94 1.76 -1.88 -19.51
N ASN A 95 1.91 -2.19 -18.23
CA ASN A 95 3.08 -2.87 -17.68
C ASN A 95 2.81 -4.35 -17.37
N ALA A 96 1.76 -4.92 -17.95
CA ALA A 96 1.38 -6.33 -17.81
C ALA A 96 1.22 -6.79 -16.35
N TRP A 97 0.73 -5.89 -15.49
CA TRP A 97 0.56 -6.18 -14.07
C TRP A 97 -0.72 -6.96 -13.78
N TYR A 98 -1.72 -6.81 -14.65
CA TYR A 98 -2.99 -7.56 -14.60
C TYR A 98 -3.09 -8.56 -15.73
#